data_f41a829b801530cecb8000f88e99b117
#
_entry.id   f41a829b801530cecb8000f88e99b117
#
_cell.length_a   1.000
_cell.length_b   1.000
_cell.length_c   1.000
_cell.angle_alpha   90.00
_cell.angle_beta   90.00
_cell.angle_gamma   90.00
#
_symmetry.space_group_name_H-M   'P 1'
#
loop_
_entity.id
_entity.type
_entity.pdbx_description
1 polymer ?
#
loop_
_entity_poly.entity_id
_entity_poly.type
_entity_poly.pdbx_seq_one_letter_code
_entity_poly.pdbx_strand_id
1 'polypeptide(L)'
;MPRYWVAKVVDALNEAGKPLKGSNVLVLGVVYKKDIDDVRESPALDVIGLLRKKGALVEYHDPYIPHIHHEYEDWQMDSVTDLMKSVKEADAVVLVTNHKMYDYKAIIESAKFVFDTRNATGKLGRFANVERL
;
A
#
# COMPACT_ATOMS: atom_id res chain seq x y z
N MET A 1 4.75 8.69 -10.52
CA MET A 1 3.31 8.86 -10.32
C MET A 1 2.84 8.75 -8.84
N PRO A 2 3.72 8.82 -7.83
CA PRO A 2 3.27 8.68 -6.44
C PRO A 2 2.20 9.70 -6.02
N ARG A 3 2.32 10.93 -6.46
CA ARG A 3 1.30 11.96 -6.13
C ARG A 3 -0.08 11.62 -6.68
N TYR A 4 -0.13 11.04 -7.87
CA TYR A 4 -1.38 10.61 -8.48
C TYR A 4 -2.03 9.50 -7.67
N TRP A 5 -1.22 8.51 -7.25
CA TRP A 5 -1.73 7.40 -6.44
C TRP A 5 -2.28 7.90 -5.10
N VAL A 6 -1.54 8.79 -4.44
CA VAL A 6 -1.99 9.37 -3.17
C VAL A 6 -3.28 10.16 -3.35
N ALA A 7 -3.40 10.94 -4.42
CA ALA A 7 -4.63 11.68 -4.72
C ALA A 7 -5.83 10.75 -4.89
N LYS A 8 -5.65 9.60 -5.55
CA LYS A 8 -6.72 8.60 -5.71
C LYS A 8 -7.12 7.99 -4.38
N VAL A 9 -6.15 7.72 -3.49
CA VAL A 9 -6.46 7.23 -2.14
C VAL A 9 -7.27 8.25 -1.36
N VAL A 10 -6.88 9.53 -1.42
CA VAL A 10 -7.62 10.62 -0.76
C VAL A 10 -9.05 10.67 -1.26
N ASP A 11 -9.25 10.62 -2.58
CA ASP A 11 -10.59 10.70 -3.18
C ASP A 11 -11.48 9.53 -2.74
N ALA A 12 -10.94 8.32 -2.74
CA ALA A 12 -11.72 7.14 -2.33
C ALA A 12 -12.09 7.17 -0.85
N LEU A 13 -11.17 7.60 0.01
CA LEU A 13 -11.47 7.75 1.43
C LEU A 13 -12.51 8.85 1.67
N ASN A 14 -12.43 9.94 0.91
CA ASN A 14 -13.40 11.01 1.00
C ASN A 14 -14.81 10.54 0.65
N GLU A 15 -14.95 9.71 -0.39
CA GLU A 15 -16.24 9.11 -0.75
C GLU A 15 -16.80 8.22 0.34
N ALA A 16 -15.90 7.56 1.09
CA ALA A 16 -16.28 6.73 2.25
C ALA A 16 -16.55 7.55 3.51
N GLY A 17 -16.47 8.88 3.44
CA GLY A 17 -16.67 9.76 4.57
C GLY A 17 -15.50 9.86 5.53
N LYS A 18 -14.30 9.50 5.08
CA LYS A 18 -13.10 9.54 5.93
C LYS A 18 -12.03 10.47 5.37
N PRO A 19 -11.43 11.34 6.22
CA PRO A 19 -10.26 12.09 5.80
C PRO A 19 -9.05 11.16 5.76
N LEU A 20 -8.06 11.48 4.92
CA LEU A 20 -6.79 10.74 4.92
C LEU A 20 -6.09 10.87 6.26
N LYS A 21 -6.13 12.06 6.86
CA LYS A 21 -5.54 12.27 8.18
C LYS A 21 -6.20 11.37 9.22
N GLY A 22 -5.39 10.55 9.88
CA GLY A 22 -5.87 9.58 10.87
C GLY A 22 -6.35 8.26 10.30
N SER A 23 -6.40 8.11 8.97
CA SER A 23 -6.76 6.84 8.35
C SER A 23 -5.57 5.88 8.34
N ASN A 24 -5.86 4.58 8.46
CA ASN A 24 -4.85 3.54 8.39
C ASN A 24 -4.66 3.12 6.94
N VAL A 25 -3.43 3.24 6.43
CA VAL A 25 -3.08 2.84 5.06
C VAL A 25 -1.99 1.80 5.11
N LEU A 26 -2.22 0.67 4.46
CA LEU A 26 -1.24 -0.41 4.34
C LEU A 26 -0.66 -0.43 2.93
N VAL A 27 0.66 -0.31 2.82
CA VAL A 27 1.38 -0.38 1.55
C VAL A 27 1.96 -1.79 1.40
N LEU A 28 1.62 -2.47 0.31
CA LEU A 28 2.11 -3.81 0.00
C LEU A 28 3.20 -3.75 -1.06
N GLY A 29 4.43 -4.10 -0.65
CA GLY A 29 5.60 -4.07 -1.50
C GLY A 29 6.31 -2.73 -1.46
N VAL A 30 7.62 -2.77 -1.22
CA VAL A 30 8.47 -1.56 -1.19
C VAL A 30 9.65 -1.65 -2.14
N VAL A 31 9.75 -2.73 -2.93
CA VAL A 31 10.82 -2.89 -3.92
C VAL A 31 10.35 -2.41 -5.30
N TYR A 32 11.31 -2.04 -6.14
CA TYR A 32 11.01 -1.60 -7.50
C TYR A 32 10.50 -2.74 -8.38
N LYS A 33 11.11 -3.92 -8.25
CA LYS A 33 10.73 -5.11 -9.02
C LYS A 33 10.25 -6.21 -8.10
N LYS A 34 9.28 -6.99 -8.58
CA LYS A 34 8.73 -8.11 -7.80
C LYS A 34 9.78 -9.17 -7.49
N ASP A 35 9.62 -9.81 -6.34
CA ASP A 35 10.41 -10.96 -5.89
C ASP A 35 11.92 -10.69 -5.76
N ILE A 36 12.31 -9.43 -5.54
CA ILE A 36 13.68 -9.03 -5.24
C ILE A 36 13.69 -8.07 -4.04
N ASP A 37 14.87 -7.76 -3.53
CA ASP A 37 15.06 -6.96 -2.31
C ASP A 37 15.67 -5.58 -2.56
N ASP A 38 15.50 -5.01 -3.75
CA ASP A 38 16.05 -3.70 -4.09
C ASP A 38 14.99 -2.61 -3.89
N VAL A 39 15.21 -1.74 -2.89
CA VAL A 39 14.29 -0.61 -2.59
C VAL A 39 14.71 0.69 -3.27
N ARG A 40 15.85 0.71 -3.95
CA ARG A 40 16.32 1.92 -4.64
C ARG A 40 15.35 2.30 -5.74
N GLU A 41 15.08 3.58 -5.88
CA GLU A 41 14.17 4.13 -6.87
C GLU A 41 12.74 3.59 -6.77
N SER A 42 12.39 2.98 -5.64
CA SER A 42 11.04 2.46 -5.44
C SER A 42 10.05 3.61 -5.25
N PRO A 43 8.93 3.62 -6.02
CA PRO A 43 7.88 4.61 -5.78
C PRO A 43 7.20 4.44 -4.42
N ALA A 44 7.33 3.27 -3.79
CA ALA A 44 6.70 3.02 -2.50
C ALA A 44 7.20 3.96 -1.40
N LEU A 45 8.51 4.27 -1.39
CA LEU A 45 9.04 5.19 -0.38
C LEU A 45 8.44 6.58 -0.53
N ASP A 46 8.24 7.04 -1.76
CA ASP A 46 7.60 8.34 -2.02
C ASP A 46 6.13 8.33 -1.62
N VAL A 47 5.42 7.24 -1.94
CA VAL A 47 4.02 7.08 -1.54
C VAL A 47 3.89 7.12 -0.02
N ILE A 48 4.70 6.36 0.69
CA ILE A 48 4.69 6.33 2.15
C ILE A 48 4.96 7.73 2.71
N GLY A 49 5.99 8.40 2.21
CA GLY A 49 6.34 9.75 2.65
C GLY A 49 5.21 10.75 2.46
N LEU A 50 4.56 10.74 1.29
CA LEU A 50 3.43 11.62 1.00
C LEU A 50 2.23 11.33 1.90
N LEU A 51 1.92 10.07 2.12
CA LEU A 51 0.82 9.69 3.01
C LEU A 51 1.08 10.14 4.45
N ARG A 52 2.30 9.94 4.94
CA ARG A 52 2.68 10.37 6.29
C ARG A 52 2.59 11.89 6.44
N LYS A 53 3.03 12.65 5.46
CA LYS A 53 2.94 14.12 5.48
C LYS A 53 1.50 14.60 5.57
N LYS A 54 0.57 13.86 4.99
CA LYS A 54 -0.86 14.19 5.03
C LYS A 54 -1.56 13.69 6.30
N GLY A 55 -0.81 13.05 7.20
CA GLY A 55 -1.32 12.63 8.51
C GLY A 55 -1.90 11.21 8.55
N ALA A 56 -1.71 10.40 7.52
CA ALA A 56 -2.14 9.01 7.53
C ALA A 56 -1.27 8.17 8.48
N LEU A 57 -1.87 7.15 9.07
CA LEU A 57 -1.16 6.14 9.86
C LEU A 57 -0.76 5.03 8.90
N VAL A 58 0.51 5.02 8.49
CA VAL A 58 0.99 4.14 7.42
C VAL A 58 1.73 2.94 8.00
N GLU A 59 1.38 1.75 7.50
CA GLU A 59 2.12 0.52 7.70
C GLU A 59 2.54 -0.04 6.34
N TYR A 60 3.53 -0.92 6.31
CA TYR A 60 3.88 -1.62 5.08
C TYR A 60 4.14 -3.09 5.36
N HIS A 61 4.03 -3.90 4.32
CA HIS A 61 4.47 -5.29 4.31
C HIS A 61 5.27 -5.56 3.05
N ASP A 62 6.41 -6.24 3.21
CA ASP A 62 7.17 -6.76 2.09
C ASP A 62 7.88 -8.03 2.54
N PRO A 63 7.71 -9.16 1.82
CA PRO A 63 8.30 -10.44 2.23
C PRO A 63 9.82 -10.46 2.17
N TYR A 64 10.43 -9.51 1.44
CA TYR A 64 11.89 -9.47 1.24
C TYR A 64 12.56 -8.35 2.03
N ILE A 65 11.81 -7.36 2.50
CA ILE A 65 12.36 -6.14 3.11
C ILE A 65 11.79 -5.97 4.53
N PRO A 66 12.49 -6.48 5.55
CA PRO A 66 11.97 -6.38 6.94
C PRO A 66 12.03 -4.98 7.54
N HIS A 67 12.84 -4.09 6.98
CA HIS A 67 13.05 -2.75 7.52
C HIS A 67 13.33 -1.76 6.40
N ILE A 68 12.78 -0.54 6.48
CA ILE A 68 13.08 0.55 5.55
C ILE A 68 13.46 1.81 6.33
N HIS A 69 14.32 2.62 5.73
CA HIS A 69 14.74 3.92 6.26
C HIS A 69 14.75 4.94 5.12
N HIS A 70 14.06 6.05 5.30
CA HIS A 70 14.07 7.17 4.34
C HIS A 70 15.15 8.17 4.79
N GLU A 71 16.22 8.31 4.02
CA GLU A 71 17.39 9.08 4.42
C GLU A 71 17.12 10.58 4.56
N TYR A 72 16.37 11.16 3.63
CA TYR A 72 16.13 12.60 3.61
C TYR A 72 15.15 13.06 4.69
N GLU A 73 14.11 12.29 4.94
CA GLU A 73 13.08 12.63 5.92
C GLU A 73 13.33 11.99 7.28
N ASP A 74 14.32 11.12 7.36
CA ASP A 74 14.76 10.43 8.58
C ASP A 74 13.65 9.71 9.34
N TRP A 75 12.85 8.91 8.62
CA TRP A 75 11.90 8.02 9.25
C TRP A 75 12.24 6.56 8.93
N GLN A 76 11.84 5.68 9.81
CA GLN A 76 12.09 4.24 9.71
C GLN A 76 10.80 3.47 9.97
N MET A 77 10.69 2.31 9.35
CA MET A 77 9.53 1.43 9.53
C MET A 77 9.96 -0.03 9.40
N ASP A 78 9.24 -0.91 10.09
CA ASP A 78 9.41 -2.35 9.95
C ASP A 78 8.19 -2.94 9.23
N SER A 79 8.44 -4.00 8.46
CA SER A 79 7.36 -4.74 7.81
C SER A 79 6.45 -5.35 8.88
N VAL A 80 5.12 -5.26 8.68
CA VAL A 80 4.17 -5.86 9.62
C VAL A 80 4.32 -7.38 9.64
N THR A 81 4.11 -8.00 10.79
CA THR A 81 4.29 -9.45 10.97
C THR A 81 3.02 -10.24 10.67
N ASP A 82 1.85 -9.66 10.92
CA ASP A 82 0.57 -10.30 10.65
C ASP A 82 -0.12 -9.55 9.50
N LEU A 83 0.15 -9.98 8.28
CA LEU A 83 -0.35 -9.33 7.07
C LEU A 83 -1.88 -9.24 7.06
N MET A 84 -2.57 -10.33 7.31
CA MET A 84 -4.03 -10.35 7.18
C MET A 84 -4.73 -9.51 8.25
N LYS A 85 -4.16 -9.43 9.45
CA LYS A 85 -4.66 -8.54 10.49
C LYS A 85 -4.55 -7.07 10.03
N SER A 86 -3.39 -6.68 9.50
CA SER A 86 -3.15 -5.33 8.98
C SER A 86 -4.07 -5.01 7.80
N VAL A 87 -4.32 -5.98 6.91
CA VAL A 87 -5.25 -5.80 5.79
C VAL A 87 -6.66 -5.50 6.30
N LYS A 88 -7.14 -6.24 7.29
CA LYS A 88 -8.48 -6.04 7.85
C LYS A 88 -8.63 -4.70 8.56
N GLU A 89 -7.59 -4.25 9.24
CA GLU A 89 -7.60 -3.01 10.01
C GLU A 89 -7.41 -1.76 9.14
N ALA A 90 -6.81 -1.91 7.96
CA ALA A 90 -6.53 -0.78 7.09
C ALA A 90 -7.80 -0.20 6.48
N ASP A 91 -7.84 1.11 6.39
CA ASP A 91 -8.89 1.82 5.64
C ASP A 91 -8.65 1.75 4.14
N ALA A 92 -7.39 1.65 3.73
CA ALA A 92 -7.00 1.45 2.35
C ALA A 92 -5.73 0.61 2.27
N VAL A 93 -5.64 -0.24 1.24
CA VAL A 93 -4.46 -1.04 0.93
C VAL A 93 -3.95 -0.61 -0.44
N VAL A 94 -2.66 -0.28 -0.53
CA VAL A 94 -2.04 0.16 -1.79
C VAL A 94 -1.03 -0.90 -2.24
N LEU A 95 -1.29 -1.52 -3.39
CA LEU A 95 -0.39 -2.51 -3.98
C LEU A 95 0.64 -1.80 -4.86
N VAL A 96 1.89 -1.77 -4.41
CA VAL A 96 2.99 -1.12 -5.14
C VAL A 96 3.86 -2.14 -5.87
N THR A 97 4.03 -3.33 -5.29
CA THR A 97 4.80 -4.42 -5.90
C THR A 97 3.98 -5.71 -5.92
N ASN A 98 3.94 -6.39 -7.07
CA ASN A 98 3.12 -7.58 -7.23
C ASN A 98 3.90 -8.88 -6.94
N HIS A 99 4.36 -9.03 -5.69
CA HIS A 99 5.05 -10.25 -5.25
C HIS A 99 4.14 -11.48 -5.38
N LYS A 100 4.72 -12.61 -5.77
CA LYS A 100 3.98 -13.87 -5.99
C LYS A 100 3.40 -14.45 -4.71
N MET A 101 4.04 -14.20 -3.56
CA MET A 101 3.61 -14.81 -2.31
C MET A 101 2.28 -14.24 -1.79
N TYR A 102 1.82 -13.11 -2.30
CA TYR A 102 0.55 -12.54 -1.85
C TYR A 102 -0.64 -13.32 -2.40
N ASP A 103 -1.54 -13.67 -1.51
CA ASP A 103 -2.86 -14.20 -1.88
C ASP A 103 -3.78 -13.01 -2.13
N TYR A 104 -3.82 -12.53 -3.36
CA TYR A 104 -4.56 -11.34 -3.72
C TYR A 104 -6.07 -11.49 -3.51
N LYS A 105 -6.61 -12.68 -3.75
CA LYS A 105 -8.02 -12.92 -3.52
C LYS A 105 -8.39 -12.76 -2.04
N ALA A 106 -7.60 -13.35 -1.15
CA ALA A 106 -7.81 -13.22 0.28
C ALA A 106 -7.67 -11.77 0.75
N ILE A 107 -6.69 -11.05 0.19
CA ILE A 107 -6.47 -9.63 0.50
C ILE A 107 -7.71 -8.82 0.09
N ILE A 108 -8.21 -9.00 -1.12
CA ILE A 108 -9.39 -8.28 -1.61
C ILE A 108 -10.61 -8.58 -0.74
N GLU A 109 -10.83 -9.83 -0.39
CA GLU A 109 -11.98 -10.24 0.41
C GLU A 109 -11.95 -9.67 1.82
N SER A 110 -10.76 -9.43 2.37
CA SER A 110 -10.58 -8.92 3.75
C SER A 110 -10.44 -7.41 3.82
N ALA A 111 -10.00 -6.76 2.75
CA ALA A 111 -9.74 -5.32 2.74
C ALA A 111 -11.01 -4.50 2.56
N LYS A 112 -11.00 -3.31 3.15
CA LYS A 112 -12.07 -2.33 2.90
C LYS A 112 -11.94 -1.72 1.51
N PHE A 113 -10.72 -1.41 1.08
CA PHE A 113 -10.43 -0.85 -0.24
C PHE A 113 -9.01 -1.20 -0.67
N VAL A 114 -8.82 -1.53 -1.95
CA VAL A 114 -7.52 -1.88 -2.53
C VAL A 114 -7.24 -1.00 -3.75
N PHE A 115 -6.05 -0.37 -3.76
CA PHE A 115 -5.53 0.35 -4.93
C PHE A 115 -4.44 -0.49 -5.57
N ASP A 116 -4.67 -0.95 -6.78
CA ASP A 116 -3.76 -1.85 -7.50
C ASP A 116 -2.99 -1.06 -8.56
N THR A 117 -1.74 -0.70 -8.26
CA THR A 117 -0.90 0.08 -9.19
C THR A 117 -0.15 -0.80 -10.18
N ARG A 118 -0.22 -2.13 -10.05
CA ARG A 118 0.56 -3.07 -10.86
C ARG A 118 -0.28 -4.03 -11.67
N ASN A 119 -1.61 -3.88 -11.63
CA ASN A 119 -2.54 -4.82 -12.23
C ASN A 119 -2.36 -6.26 -11.73
N ALA A 120 -1.95 -6.39 -10.47
CA ALA A 120 -1.72 -7.70 -9.85
C ALA A 120 -3.01 -8.50 -9.69
N THR A 121 -4.15 -7.80 -9.60
CA THR A 121 -5.47 -8.41 -9.39
C THR A 121 -6.28 -8.56 -10.67
N GLY A 122 -5.72 -8.17 -11.82
CA GLY A 122 -6.46 -8.12 -13.09
C GLY A 122 -7.04 -9.45 -13.53
N LYS A 123 -6.33 -10.54 -13.27
CA LYS A 123 -6.77 -11.90 -13.65
C LYS A 123 -7.92 -12.41 -12.79
N LEU A 124 -8.15 -11.82 -11.64
CA LEU A 124 -9.23 -12.24 -10.74
C LEU A 124 -10.58 -11.62 -11.09
N GLY A 125 -10.61 -10.67 -12.01
CA GLY A 125 -11.85 -10.02 -12.44
C GLY A 125 -12.05 -8.66 -11.76
N ARG A 126 -13.30 -8.22 -11.70
CA ARG A 126 -13.68 -6.94 -11.12
C ARG A 126 -14.24 -7.11 -9.71
N PHE A 127 -13.85 -6.21 -8.81
CA PHE A 127 -14.35 -6.17 -7.44
C PHE A 127 -14.73 -4.73 -7.11
N ALA A 128 -15.82 -4.57 -6.37
CA ALA A 128 -16.33 -3.23 -6.00
C ALA A 128 -15.33 -2.43 -5.16
N ASN A 129 -14.49 -3.12 -4.39
CA ASN A 129 -13.51 -2.49 -3.49
C ASN A 129 -12.10 -2.39 -4.07
N VAL A 130 -11.93 -2.61 -5.37
CA VAL A 130 -10.61 -2.54 -6.03
C VAL A 130 -10.63 -1.48 -7.12
N GLU A 131 -9.66 -0.56 -7.06
CA GLU A 131 -9.41 0.39 -8.13
C GLU A 131 -8.02 0.12 -8.70
N ARG A 132 -7.95 -0.09 -10.02
CA ARG A 132 -6.68 -0.27 -10.73
C ARG A 132 -6.24 1.05 -11.32
N LEU A 133 -4.98 1.40 -11.04
CA LEU A 133 -4.40 2.69 -11.44
C LEU A 133 -3.44 2.58 -12.60
#